data_121ae937009b5d0b0878637625fafe0c
#
_entry.id   121ae937009b5d0b0878637625fafe0c
#
_cell.length_a   1.000
_cell.length_b   1.000
_cell.length_c   1.000
_cell.angle_alpha   90.00
_cell.angle_beta   90.00
_cell.angle_gamma   90.00
#
_symmetry.space_group_name_H-M   'P 1'
#
loop_
_entity.id
_entity.type
_entity.pdbx_description
1 polymer ?
#
loop_
_entity_poly.entity_id
_entity_poly.type
_entity_poly.pdbx_seq_one_letter_code
_entity_poly.pdbx_strand_id
1 'polypeptide(L)'
;MILDYLEKNKDISDLSNFKTPTKAQYYLEINSRHDIDKLYEVFNYSKENNIEVLFIWWGTNLLFAFDYFEWIIINNCLKWWSYHDKILESNSSEEISEISQKLYNDWQILWKRFIWLPWSVWWAVFWNAGCFWLEIENNFVEAEVLDLETGEILFLDKNDMKFEYRSSIIKQTGKYFIINVKFDLSKLVEKYHSEVDNLYFREHKQPKGNTCGSFFKNPSKDNSAWNLIEKVWLKWYKIWWAYFSELHANFLMNDWTANFNDLLELIKLAQEKVKKEFNIDLVPEVRIIKN
;
A
#
# COMPACT_ATOMS: atom_id res chain seq x y z
N MET A 1 -5.55 4.92 31.62
CA MET A 1 -4.58 3.88 31.24
C MET A 1 -4.46 3.89 29.72
N ILE A 2 -3.30 3.60 29.14
CA ILE A 2 -3.07 3.62 27.66
C ILE A 2 -4.07 2.74 26.90
N LEU A 3 -4.48 1.61 27.49
CA LEU A 3 -5.48 0.72 26.92
C LEU A 3 -6.89 1.35 26.79
N ASP A 4 -7.14 2.48 27.40
CA ASP A 4 -8.42 3.20 27.29
C ASP A 4 -8.54 3.95 25.96
N TYR A 5 -7.43 4.17 25.26
CA TYR A 5 -7.39 4.75 23.90
C TYR A 5 -7.71 3.71 22.80
N LEU A 6 -7.65 2.42 23.16
CA LEU A 6 -7.74 1.33 22.19
C LEU A 6 -9.17 0.77 22.11
N GLU A 7 -9.73 0.72 20.91
CA GLU A 7 -10.94 -0.05 20.66
C GLU A 7 -10.61 -1.55 20.71
N LYS A 8 -11.47 -2.35 21.38
CA LYS A 8 -11.24 -3.79 21.55
C LYS A 8 -12.12 -4.60 20.60
N ASN A 9 -11.59 -5.71 20.12
CA ASN A 9 -12.28 -6.66 19.25
C ASN A 9 -12.86 -6.00 17.98
N LYS A 10 -12.12 -5.06 17.40
CA LYS A 10 -12.51 -4.32 16.19
C LYS A 10 -12.59 -5.26 15.00
N ASP A 11 -13.70 -5.21 14.26
CA ASP A 11 -13.75 -5.75 12.91
C ASP A 11 -12.87 -4.90 11.98
N ILE A 12 -11.90 -5.54 11.36
CA ILE A 12 -10.90 -4.92 10.48
C ILE A 12 -10.96 -5.48 9.06
N SER A 13 -12.01 -6.21 8.70
CA SER A 13 -12.18 -6.83 7.39
C SER A 13 -12.06 -5.81 6.26
N ASP A 14 -12.59 -4.61 6.45
CA ASP A 14 -12.54 -3.51 5.48
C ASP A 14 -11.16 -2.83 5.36
N LEU A 15 -10.22 -3.13 6.27
CA LEU A 15 -8.86 -2.60 6.21
C LEU A 15 -7.97 -3.36 5.21
N SER A 16 -8.49 -4.36 4.52
CA SER A 16 -7.87 -5.00 3.36
C SER A 16 -8.82 -4.99 2.18
N ASN A 17 -8.31 -4.71 0.99
CA ASN A 17 -9.13 -4.79 -0.22
C ASN A 17 -9.61 -6.22 -0.54
N PHE A 18 -9.03 -7.25 0.06
CA PHE A 18 -9.57 -8.60 -0.04
C PHE A 18 -10.84 -8.79 0.78
N LYS A 19 -11.07 -7.95 1.79
CA LYS A 19 -12.27 -7.98 2.65
C LYS A 19 -12.54 -9.36 3.26
N THR A 20 -11.48 -10.09 3.61
CA THR A 20 -11.62 -11.34 4.35
C THR A 20 -12.04 -11.06 5.80
N PRO A 21 -13.01 -11.83 6.35
CA PRO A 21 -13.46 -11.63 7.74
C PRO A 21 -12.30 -11.74 8.73
N THR A 22 -12.07 -10.68 9.51
CA THR A 22 -11.02 -10.69 10.53
C THR A 22 -11.24 -9.60 11.59
N LYS A 23 -10.72 -9.81 12.79
CA LYS A 23 -10.79 -8.87 13.91
C LYS A 23 -9.42 -8.61 14.51
N ALA A 24 -9.27 -7.45 15.15
CA ALA A 24 -8.10 -7.12 15.95
C ALA A 24 -8.47 -7.01 17.44
N GLN A 25 -7.58 -7.49 18.31
CA GLN A 25 -7.76 -7.38 19.77
C GLN A 25 -7.75 -5.92 20.20
N TYR A 26 -6.81 -5.14 19.67
CA TYR A 26 -6.65 -3.72 19.96
C TYR A 26 -6.52 -2.94 18.67
N TYR A 27 -7.19 -1.80 18.61
CA TYR A 27 -7.21 -0.93 17.44
C TYR A 27 -7.13 0.53 17.85
N LEU A 28 -6.26 1.30 17.19
CA LEU A 28 -6.14 2.74 17.34
C LEU A 28 -6.27 3.40 15.97
N GLU A 29 -7.09 4.43 15.88
CA GLU A 29 -7.26 5.24 14.68
C GLU A 29 -6.63 6.61 14.89
N ILE A 30 -5.80 7.05 13.94
CA ILE A 30 -5.13 8.34 13.96
C ILE A 30 -5.86 9.25 12.96
N ASN A 31 -6.78 10.06 13.46
CA ASN A 31 -7.65 10.93 12.66
C ASN A 31 -7.17 12.38 12.60
N SER A 32 -6.36 12.79 13.57
CA SER A 32 -5.93 14.17 13.74
C SER A 32 -4.50 14.26 14.26
N ARG A 33 -3.93 15.45 14.16
CA ARG A 33 -2.59 15.72 14.73
C ARG A 33 -2.55 15.51 16.25
N HIS A 34 -3.66 15.69 16.96
CA HIS A 34 -3.74 15.42 18.41
C HIS A 34 -3.63 13.93 18.78
N ASP A 35 -3.82 13.03 17.80
CA ASP A 35 -3.69 11.60 18.02
C ASP A 35 -2.23 11.11 17.92
N ILE A 36 -1.30 11.99 17.48
CA ILE A 36 0.11 11.63 17.34
C ILE A 36 0.76 11.34 18.71
N ASP A 37 0.40 12.11 19.74
CA ASP A 37 0.89 11.86 21.11
C ASP A 37 0.40 10.49 21.61
N LYS A 38 -0.88 10.18 21.39
CA LYS A 38 -1.47 8.87 21.75
C LYS A 38 -0.80 7.72 20.99
N LEU A 39 -0.48 7.93 19.71
CA LEU A 39 0.24 6.95 18.90
C LEU A 39 1.59 6.63 19.54
N TYR A 40 2.35 7.66 19.92
CA TYR A 40 3.66 7.48 20.57
C TYR A 40 3.53 6.74 21.90
N GLU A 41 2.57 7.13 22.75
CA GLU A 41 2.31 6.46 24.03
C GLU A 41 1.96 4.96 23.82
N VAL A 42 1.06 4.66 22.88
CA VAL A 42 0.65 3.27 22.55
C VAL A 42 1.84 2.49 22.02
N PHE A 43 2.65 3.09 21.16
CA PHE A 43 3.83 2.43 20.58
C PHE A 43 4.88 2.10 21.63
N ASN A 44 5.15 3.03 22.57
CA ASN A 44 6.08 2.77 23.68
C ASN A 44 5.54 1.70 24.62
N TYR A 45 4.25 1.77 24.98
CA TYR A 45 3.61 0.73 25.76
C TYR A 45 3.76 -0.66 25.11
N SER A 46 3.60 -0.73 23.80
CA SER A 46 3.74 -1.98 23.06
C SER A 46 5.16 -2.55 23.16
N LYS A 47 6.18 -1.69 23.04
CA LYS A 47 7.60 -2.09 23.22
C LYS A 47 7.89 -2.59 24.62
N GLU A 48 7.45 -1.86 25.65
CA GLU A 48 7.67 -2.22 27.04
C GLU A 48 7.01 -3.55 27.43
N ASN A 49 5.89 -3.88 26.80
CA ASN A 49 5.11 -5.09 27.08
C ASN A 49 5.33 -6.21 26.05
N ASN A 50 6.24 -6.02 25.10
CA ASN A 50 6.52 -6.95 24.01
C ASN A 50 5.27 -7.34 23.19
N ILE A 51 4.41 -6.34 22.92
CA ILE A 51 3.21 -6.48 22.10
C ILE A 51 3.56 -6.00 20.69
N GLU A 52 3.24 -6.79 19.66
CA GLU A 52 3.50 -6.41 18.29
C GLU A 52 2.52 -5.35 17.81
N VAL A 53 3.00 -4.41 16.99
CA VAL A 53 2.19 -3.34 16.39
C VAL A 53 2.21 -3.46 14.88
N LEU A 54 1.03 -3.48 14.29
CA LEU A 54 0.86 -3.40 12.84
C LEU A 54 0.32 -2.03 12.46
N PHE A 55 1.13 -1.26 11.74
CA PHE A 55 0.66 -0.03 11.10
C PHE A 55 -0.07 -0.34 9.80
N ILE A 56 -1.24 0.26 9.61
CA ILE A 56 -2.03 0.16 8.38
C ILE A 56 -2.29 1.56 7.83
N TRP A 57 -2.19 1.68 6.52
CA TRP A 57 -2.55 2.86 5.73
C TRP A 57 -3.26 2.36 4.47
N TRP A 58 -4.57 2.49 4.39
CA TRP A 58 -5.30 1.96 3.23
C TRP A 58 -4.83 0.56 2.81
N GLY A 59 -5.51 -0.47 3.27
CA GLY A 59 -5.14 -1.89 3.08
C GLY A 59 -5.15 -2.42 1.64
N THR A 60 -4.78 -1.58 0.67
CA THR A 60 -4.79 -1.92 -0.77
C THR A 60 -3.72 -2.93 -1.17
N ASN A 61 -2.75 -3.20 -0.29
CA ASN A 61 -1.66 -4.15 -0.56
C ASN A 61 -1.44 -5.13 0.61
N LEU A 62 -2.52 -5.48 1.32
CA LEU A 62 -2.48 -6.36 2.48
C LEU A 62 -3.42 -7.55 2.30
N LEU A 63 -2.97 -8.72 2.73
CA LEU A 63 -3.80 -9.90 2.99
C LEU A 63 -3.65 -10.29 4.46
N PHE A 64 -4.73 -10.23 5.23
CA PHE A 64 -4.77 -10.76 6.58
C PHE A 64 -4.94 -12.28 6.52
N ALA A 65 -3.93 -13.03 6.98
CA ALA A 65 -3.92 -14.49 7.00
C ALA A 65 -4.24 -15.03 8.41
N PHE A 66 -5.28 -14.47 9.03
CA PHE A 66 -5.79 -14.83 10.35
C PHE A 66 -7.26 -14.39 10.52
N ASP A 67 -7.99 -15.00 11.42
CA ASP A 67 -9.35 -14.61 11.81
C ASP A 67 -9.33 -13.55 12.93
N TYR A 68 -8.31 -13.59 13.78
CA TYR A 68 -8.15 -12.69 14.92
C TYR A 68 -6.68 -12.31 15.11
N PHE A 69 -6.41 -11.01 15.18
CA PHE A 69 -5.08 -10.44 15.42
C PHE A 69 -4.92 -10.12 16.91
N GLU A 70 -4.00 -10.78 17.59
CA GLU A 70 -3.86 -10.71 19.06
C GLU A 70 -3.13 -9.45 19.56
N TRP A 71 -2.65 -8.59 18.64
CA TRP A 71 -1.83 -7.42 18.95
C TRP A 71 -2.54 -6.12 18.62
N ILE A 72 -1.78 -5.05 18.45
CA ILE A 72 -2.31 -3.71 18.20
C ILE A 72 -2.27 -3.38 16.71
N ILE A 73 -3.39 -2.95 16.16
CA ILE A 73 -3.43 -2.32 14.85
C ILE A 73 -3.54 -0.81 15.04
N ILE A 74 -2.65 -0.07 14.41
CA ILE A 74 -2.69 1.39 14.31
C ILE A 74 -3.04 1.75 12.88
N ASN A 75 -4.23 2.32 12.68
CA ASN A 75 -4.71 2.74 11.37
C ASN A 75 -4.54 4.25 11.19
N ASN A 76 -3.76 4.64 10.19
CA ASN A 76 -3.58 6.04 9.84
C ASN A 76 -4.74 6.53 8.96
N CYS A 77 -5.50 7.46 9.49
CA CYS A 77 -6.64 8.12 8.84
C CYS A 77 -6.44 9.63 8.69
N LEU A 78 -5.20 10.13 8.82
CA LEU A 78 -4.89 11.55 8.64
C LEU A 78 -5.19 11.98 7.21
N LYS A 79 -6.25 12.78 7.03
CA LYS A 79 -6.67 13.28 5.72
C LYS A 79 -6.68 14.79 5.71
N TRP A 80 -6.00 15.36 4.79
CA TRP A 80 -6.01 16.76 4.38
C TRP A 80 -4.99 16.95 3.28
N TRP A 81 -5.26 17.80 2.29
CA TRP A 81 -4.27 18.25 1.33
C TRP A 81 -4.60 19.63 0.79
N SER A 82 -3.58 20.33 0.28
CA SER A 82 -3.70 21.61 -0.41
C SER A 82 -2.71 21.69 -1.56
N TYR A 83 -3.04 22.54 -2.55
CA TYR A 83 -2.17 22.81 -3.69
C TYR A 83 -2.17 24.30 -3.99
N HIS A 84 -1.01 24.94 -3.85
CA HIS A 84 -0.79 26.35 -4.11
C HIS A 84 0.58 26.56 -4.72
N ASP A 85 0.70 27.46 -5.71
CA ASP A 85 1.98 27.85 -6.33
C ASP A 85 2.86 26.65 -6.75
N LYS A 86 2.23 25.60 -7.27
CA LYS A 86 2.86 24.33 -7.66
C LYS A 86 3.41 23.49 -6.50
N ILE A 87 3.17 23.88 -5.28
CA ILE A 87 3.47 23.09 -4.09
C ILE A 87 2.21 22.33 -3.67
N LEU A 88 2.34 21.03 -3.55
CA LEU A 88 1.35 20.13 -2.99
C LEU A 88 1.79 19.75 -1.59
N GLU A 89 0.94 19.99 -0.60
CA GLU A 89 1.07 19.48 0.76
C GLU A 89 -0.03 18.48 1.02
N SER A 90 0.30 17.34 1.60
CA SER A 90 -0.67 16.27 1.84
C SER A 90 -0.36 15.49 3.10
N ASN A 91 -1.38 15.23 3.91
CA ASN A 91 -1.30 14.25 4.96
C ASN A 91 -1.12 12.85 4.37
N SER A 92 -0.48 12.00 5.14
CA SER A 92 0.05 10.72 4.68
C SER A 92 -1.00 9.67 4.32
N SER A 93 -2.24 9.80 4.83
CA SER A 93 -3.33 8.86 4.52
C SER A 93 -4.19 9.26 3.31
N GLU A 94 -3.89 10.39 2.66
CA GLU A 94 -4.60 10.75 1.42
C GLU A 94 -4.29 9.78 0.29
N GLU A 95 -5.28 9.55 -0.58
CA GLU A 95 -5.09 8.71 -1.75
C GLU A 95 -4.45 9.49 -2.90
N ILE A 96 -3.26 9.05 -3.31
CA ILE A 96 -2.49 9.73 -4.37
C ILE A 96 -3.26 9.78 -5.69
N SER A 97 -4.09 8.78 -5.98
CA SER A 97 -4.94 8.73 -7.17
C SER A 97 -6.00 9.82 -7.17
N GLU A 98 -6.68 10.04 -6.04
CA GLU A 98 -7.70 11.10 -5.91
C GLU A 98 -7.09 12.50 -6.04
N ILE A 99 -5.95 12.74 -5.36
CA ILE A 99 -5.21 14.00 -5.49
C ILE A 99 -4.84 14.22 -6.95
N SER A 100 -4.26 13.20 -7.59
CA SER A 100 -3.80 13.28 -8.98
C SER A 100 -4.94 13.54 -9.96
N GLN A 101 -6.11 12.96 -9.74
CA GLN A 101 -7.30 13.20 -10.57
C GLN A 101 -7.81 14.64 -10.43
N LYS A 102 -7.84 15.19 -9.20
CA LYS A 102 -8.24 16.57 -8.96
C LYS A 102 -7.24 17.55 -9.59
N LEU A 103 -5.93 17.32 -9.38
CA LEU A 103 -4.88 18.14 -9.99
C LEU A 103 -4.93 18.10 -11.53
N TYR A 104 -5.22 16.94 -12.12
CA TYR A 104 -5.37 16.80 -13.57
C TYR A 104 -6.55 17.59 -14.11
N ASN A 105 -7.66 17.62 -13.40
CA ASN A 105 -8.83 18.43 -13.76
C ASN A 105 -8.51 19.94 -13.71
N ASP A 106 -7.55 20.35 -12.87
CA ASP A 106 -7.05 21.72 -12.75
C ASP A 106 -5.80 21.99 -13.62
N TRP A 107 -5.64 21.22 -14.72
CA TRP A 107 -4.56 21.33 -15.71
C TRP A 107 -3.16 21.03 -15.17
N GLN A 108 -2.98 20.48 -13.98
CA GLN A 108 -1.71 19.96 -13.51
C GLN A 108 -1.48 18.52 -13.99
N ILE A 109 -0.79 18.40 -15.12
CA ILE A 109 -0.62 17.12 -15.82
C ILE A 109 0.49 16.21 -15.25
N LEU A 110 1.39 16.77 -14.41
CA LEU A 110 2.58 16.06 -13.96
C LEU A 110 2.22 14.74 -13.25
N TRP A 111 1.24 14.78 -12.36
CA TRP A 111 0.82 13.62 -11.59
C TRP A 111 -0.28 12.78 -12.25
N LYS A 112 -0.70 13.07 -13.48
CA LYS A 112 -1.64 12.22 -14.24
C LYS A 112 -1.28 10.74 -14.19
N ARG A 113 0.00 10.41 -14.07
CA ARG A 113 0.51 9.03 -14.03
C ARG A 113 0.17 8.28 -12.75
N PHE A 114 -0.12 8.97 -11.67
CA PHE A 114 -0.56 8.38 -10.41
C PHE A 114 -2.07 8.18 -10.31
N ILE A 115 -2.86 8.66 -11.28
CA ILE A 115 -4.29 8.36 -11.38
C ILE A 115 -4.46 6.85 -11.48
N TRP A 116 -5.38 6.28 -10.70
CA TRP A 116 -5.61 4.85 -10.54
C TRP A 116 -4.46 4.08 -9.86
N LEU A 117 -3.50 4.74 -9.26
CA LEU A 117 -2.57 4.11 -8.32
C LEU A 117 -3.26 4.03 -6.95
N PRO A 118 -3.70 2.86 -6.47
CA PRO A 118 -4.52 2.74 -5.27
C PRO A 118 -3.66 2.76 -4.01
N TRP A 119 -2.83 3.78 -3.87
CA TRP A 119 -1.89 3.92 -2.76
C TRP A 119 -2.12 5.22 -2.02
N SER A 120 -1.92 5.20 -0.69
CA SER A 120 -1.82 6.42 0.10
C SER A 120 -0.52 7.15 -0.20
N VAL A 121 -0.47 8.44 0.13
CA VAL A 121 0.77 9.24 0.08
C VAL A 121 1.87 8.59 0.91
N TRP A 122 1.55 8.06 2.11
CA TRP A 122 2.47 7.26 2.90
C TRP A 122 3.12 6.14 2.10
N TRP A 123 2.29 5.29 1.49
CA TRP A 123 2.77 4.09 0.79
C TRP A 123 3.60 4.45 -0.44
N ALA A 124 3.22 5.54 -1.09
CA ALA A 124 3.96 6.08 -2.21
C ALA A 124 5.37 6.57 -1.80
N VAL A 125 5.50 7.26 -0.67
CA VAL A 125 6.78 7.71 -0.11
C VAL A 125 7.59 6.53 0.43
N PHE A 126 6.97 5.64 1.19
CA PHE A 126 7.61 4.45 1.77
C PHE A 126 8.33 3.59 0.71
N TRP A 127 7.70 3.39 -0.44
CA TRP A 127 8.23 2.58 -1.52
C TRP A 127 8.95 3.38 -2.61
N ASN A 128 9.11 4.70 -2.49
CA ASN A 128 9.50 5.55 -3.62
C ASN A 128 8.72 5.15 -4.88
N ALA A 129 7.39 5.26 -4.81
CA ALA A 129 6.51 4.78 -5.86
C ALA A 129 6.90 5.34 -7.21
N GLY A 130 7.05 4.46 -8.18
CA GLY A 130 7.37 4.84 -9.55
C GLY A 130 6.33 4.29 -10.54
N CYS A 131 5.86 5.16 -11.42
CA CYS A 131 4.89 4.84 -12.44
C CYS A 131 5.25 5.58 -13.73
N PHE A 132 5.49 4.83 -14.83
CA PHE A 132 5.76 5.42 -16.15
C PHE A 132 6.87 6.49 -16.14
N TRP A 133 8.01 6.17 -15.54
CA TRP A 133 9.22 7.02 -15.44
C TRP A 133 9.10 8.20 -14.47
N LEU A 134 8.00 8.37 -13.77
CA LEU A 134 7.86 9.30 -12.66
C LEU A 134 7.98 8.54 -11.34
N GLU A 135 8.90 8.94 -10.47
CA GLU A 135 9.05 8.45 -9.10
C GLU A 135 8.70 9.56 -8.11
N ILE A 136 8.24 9.18 -6.94
CA ILE A 136 7.87 10.13 -5.87
C ILE A 136 9.01 11.08 -5.54
N GLU A 137 10.24 10.57 -5.48
CA GLU A 137 11.44 11.36 -5.20
C GLU A 137 11.68 12.51 -6.19
N ASN A 138 11.15 12.44 -7.41
CA ASN A 138 11.38 13.48 -8.41
C ASN A 138 10.78 14.82 -7.98
N ASN A 139 9.66 14.78 -7.28
CA ASN A 139 8.92 15.95 -6.80
C ASN A 139 8.98 16.14 -5.29
N PHE A 140 9.53 15.19 -4.55
CA PHE A 140 9.61 15.25 -3.10
C PHE A 140 10.43 16.44 -2.62
N VAL A 141 9.92 17.15 -1.60
CA VAL A 141 10.60 18.26 -0.92
C VAL A 141 10.98 17.84 0.50
N GLU A 142 10.00 17.56 1.31
CA GLU A 142 10.20 17.18 2.72
C GLU A 142 9.02 16.33 3.23
N ALA A 143 9.26 15.57 4.29
CA ALA A 143 8.24 14.89 5.07
C ALA A 143 8.34 15.27 6.54
N GLU A 144 7.19 15.61 7.12
CA GLU A 144 7.02 15.70 8.56
C GLU A 144 6.78 14.29 9.11
N VAL A 145 7.59 13.86 10.06
CA VAL A 145 7.53 12.52 10.63
C VAL A 145 7.59 12.55 12.14
N LEU A 146 6.91 11.58 12.78
CA LEU A 146 7.17 11.24 14.18
C LEU A 146 8.28 10.20 14.22
N ASP A 147 9.36 10.47 14.96
CA ASP A 147 10.33 9.44 15.32
C ASP A 147 9.75 8.57 16.44
N LEU A 148 9.50 7.32 16.14
CA LEU A 148 8.88 6.35 17.06
C LEU A 148 9.83 5.91 18.21
N GLU A 149 11.11 6.24 18.12
CA GLU A 149 12.09 5.94 19.16
C GLU A 149 12.18 7.06 20.19
N THR A 150 12.13 8.32 19.73
CA THR A 150 12.32 9.49 20.59
C THR A 150 11.02 10.22 20.93
N GLY A 151 9.98 10.08 20.12
CA GLY A 151 8.73 10.85 20.20
C GLY A 151 8.83 12.26 19.59
N GLU A 152 9.95 12.59 18.98
CA GLU A 152 10.16 13.90 18.39
C GLU A 152 9.54 14.00 16.99
N ILE A 153 9.04 15.19 16.67
CA ILE A 153 8.61 15.52 15.31
C ILE A 153 9.82 16.05 14.55
N LEU A 154 10.14 15.42 13.44
CA LEU A 154 11.26 15.76 12.57
C LEU A 154 10.78 16.12 11.16
N PHE A 155 11.58 16.92 10.46
CA PHE A 155 11.39 17.21 9.05
C PHE A 155 12.55 16.59 8.27
N LEU A 156 12.25 15.61 7.43
CA LEU A 156 13.23 14.89 6.62
C LEU A 156 13.19 15.43 5.19
N ASP A 157 14.31 15.95 4.71
CA ASP A 157 14.48 16.39 3.34
C ASP A 157 14.71 15.20 2.37
N LYS A 158 14.90 15.50 1.08
CA LYS A 158 15.15 14.47 0.07
C LYS A 158 16.44 13.65 0.37
N ASN A 159 17.47 14.27 0.93
CA ASN A 159 18.75 13.58 1.22
C ASN A 159 18.59 12.66 2.43
N ASP A 160 17.83 13.09 3.45
CA ASP A 160 17.52 12.28 4.62
C ASP A 160 16.69 11.05 4.27
N MET A 161 15.80 11.18 3.28
CA MET A 161 14.91 10.11 2.84
C MET A 161 15.64 8.94 2.18
N LYS A 162 16.87 9.12 1.68
CA LYS A 162 17.71 8.06 1.06
C LYS A 162 16.91 7.20 0.09
N PHE A 163 16.19 7.86 -0.82
CA PHE A 163 15.39 7.18 -1.81
C PHE A 163 16.25 6.28 -2.72
N GLU A 164 15.77 5.07 -2.92
CA GLU A 164 16.32 4.09 -3.85
C GLU A 164 15.17 3.43 -4.62
N TYR A 165 15.48 2.60 -5.60
CA TYR A 165 14.46 1.83 -6.30
C TYR A 165 13.62 1.00 -5.32
N ARG A 166 12.33 1.37 -5.20
CA ARG A 166 11.37 0.72 -4.28
C ARG A 166 11.81 0.73 -2.81
N SER A 167 12.47 1.81 -2.38
CA SER A 167 12.98 1.97 -1.01
C SER A 167 13.06 3.42 -0.56
N SER A 168 12.99 3.64 0.75
CA SER A 168 13.25 4.90 1.45
C SER A 168 13.78 4.61 2.85
N ILE A 169 14.29 5.63 3.57
CA ILE A 169 14.71 5.50 4.97
C ILE A 169 13.57 5.02 5.87
N ILE A 170 12.33 5.43 5.55
CA ILE A 170 11.13 5.01 6.30
C ILE A 170 11.00 3.48 6.27
N LYS A 171 11.17 2.88 5.08
CA LYS A 171 11.12 1.43 4.88
C LYS A 171 12.31 0.72 5.49
N GLN A 172 13.51 1.27 5.35
CA GLN A 172 14.76 0.65 5.78
C GLN A 172 14.83 0.53 7.30
N THR A 173 14.36 1.54 8.03
CA THR A 173 14.47 1.61 9.48
C THR A 173 13.19 1.23 10.23
N GLY A 174 12.01 1.47 9.64
CA GLY A 174 10.71 1.26 10.30
C GLY A 174 10.45 2.18 11.50
N LYS A 175 11.31 3.18 11.74
CA LYS A 175 11.25 4.01 12.95
C LYS A 175 10.46 5.31 12.79
N TYR A 176 10.04 5.65 11.59
CA TYR A 176 9.35 6.90 11.32
C TYR A 176 7.88 6.69 10.92
N PHE A 177 6.99 7.44 11.55
CA PHE A 177 5.61 7.58 11.14
C PHE A 177 5.43 8.88 10.38
N ILE A 178 5.09 8.82 9.07
CA ILE A 178 4.88 10.01 8.25
C ILE A 178 3.56 10.67 8.63
N ILE A 179 3.59 11.97 8.90
CA ILE A 179 2.42 12.79 9.22
C ILE A 179 1.94 13.52 7.96
N ASN A 180 2.85 14.31 7.37
CA ASN A 180 2.59 15.14 6.21
C ASN A 180 3.76 15.08 5.22
N VAL A 181 3.49 15.34 3.95
CA VAL A 181 4.51 15.37 2.89
C VAL A 181 4.28 16.56 1.98
N LYS A 182 5.37 17.21 1.59
CA LYS A 182 5.39 18.32 0.64
C LYS A 182 6.07 17.91 -0.66
N PHE A 183 5.44 18.29 -1.79
CA PHE A 183 5.94 18.04 -3.14
C PHE A 183 5.98 19.33 -3.96
N ASP A 184 7.03 19.49 -4.78
CA ASP A 184 7.17 20.58 -5.74
C ASP A 184 6.84 20.06 -7.14
N LEU A 185 5.64 20.38 -7.63
CA LEU A 185 5.14 19.97 -8.94
C LEU A 185 5.58 20.92 -10.07
N SER A 186 6.47 21.86 -9.81
CA SER A 186 7.13 22.65 -10.85
C SER A 186 8.27 21.90 -11.53
N LYS A 187 8.84 20.88 -10.86
CA LYS A 187 9.99 20.10 -11.33
C LYS A 187 9.55 19.10 -12.38
N LEU A 188 9.79 19.43 -13.64
CA LEU A 188 9.52 18.52 -14.77
C LEU A 188 10.56 17.40 -14.81
N VAL A 189 10.11 16.20 -15.19
CA VAL A 189 10.97 15.04 -15.41
C VAL A 189 11.24 14.91 -16.91
N GLU A 190 12.50 14.96 -17.34
CA GLU A 190 12.89 14.97 -18.75
C GLU A 190 12.30 13.82 -19.61
N LYS A 191 12.04 12.67 -19.01
CA LYS A 191 11.47 11.48 -19.68
C LYS A 191 9.95 11.56 -19.89
N TYR A 192 9.34 12.72 -19.76
CA TYR A 192 7.89 12.92 -19.75
C TYR A 192 7.18 12.75 -21.09
N HIS A 193 7.90 12.52 -22.18
CA HIS A 193 7.37 12.60 -23.54
C HIS A 193 6.69 11.36 -24.10
N SER A 194 6.48 10.30 -23.33
CA SER A 194 5.72 9.14 -23.83
C SER A 194 4.22 9.28 -23.49
N GLU A 195 3.43 9.54 -24.52
CA GLU A 195 1.96 9.54 -24.49
C GLU A 195 1.38 8.13 -24.39
N VAL A 196 1.74 7.39 -23.35
CA VAL A 196 1.01 6.14 -23.09
C VAL A 196 -0.29 6.48 -22.38
N ASP A 197 -1.42 6.16 -22.99
CA ASP A 197 -2.73 6.34 -22.36
C ASP A 197 -2.96 5.29 -21.27
N ASN A 198 -2.36 5.59 -20.12
CA ASN A 198 -2.38 4.72 -18.97
C ASN A 198 -3.77 4.59 -18.33
N LEU A 199 -4.61 5.62 -18.53
CA LEU A 199 -5.98 5.63 -18.03
C LEU A 199 -6.81 4.59 -18.75
N TYR A 200 -6.75 4.60 -20.10
CA TYR A 200 -7.45 3.61 -20.93
C TYR A 200 -7.04 2.18 -20.58
N PHE A 201 -5.72 1.92 -20.44
CA PHE A 201 -5.21 0.59 -20.12
C PHE A 201 -5.75 0.10 -18.76
N ARG A 202 -5.70 0.94 -17.72
CA ARG A 202 -6.17 0.55 -16.38
C ARG A 202 -7.68 0.35 -16.34
N GLU A 203 -8.42 1.21 -17.01
CA GLU A 203 -9.88 1.13 -17.05
C GLU A 203 -10.38 -0.15 -17.73
N HIS A 204 -9.71 -0.59 -18.81
CA HIS A 204 -10.18 -1.68 -19.67
C HIS A 204 -9.44 -3.01 -19.48
N LYS A 205 -8.27 -3.01 -18.86
CA LYS A 205 -7.41 -4.20 -18.74
C LYS A 205 -7.18 -4.67 -17.31
N GLN A 206 -7.67 -3.92 -16.31
CA GLN A 206 -7.56 -4.34 -14.92
C GLN A 206 -8.93 -4.69 -14.34
N PRO A 207 -9.05 -5.82 -13.60
CA PRO A 207 -10.30 -6.20 -12.96
C PRO A 207 -10.67 -5.23 -11.83
N LYS A 208 -11.98 -5.05 -11.64
CA LYS A 208 -12.55 -4.29 -10.51
C LYS A 208 -13.12 -5.28 -9.50
N GLY A 209 -13.10 -4.91 -8.21
CA GLY A 209 -13.64 -5.74 -7.13
C GLY A 209 -12.66 -5.91 -5.97
N ASN A 210 -12.88 -6.93 -5.15
CA ASN A 210 -12.06 -7.18 -3.96
C ASN A 210 -10.71 -7.81 -4.34
N THR A 211 -9.73 -6.98 -4.58
CA THR A 211 -8.37 -7.36 -4.99
C THR A 211 -7.37 -6.28 -4.57
N CYS A 212 -6.14 -6.69 -4.33
CA CYS A 212 -5.02 -5.77 -4.08
C CYS A 212 -4.17 -5.49 -5.34
N GLY A 213 -4.73 -5.70 -6.54
CA GLY A 213 -3.99 -5.53 -7.78
C GLY A 213 -3.13 -6.75 -8.14
N SER A 214 -1.98 -6.51 -8.78
CA SER A 214 -1.03 -7.58 -9.10
C SER A 214 -0.50 -8.23 -7.83
N PHE A 215 -0.75 -9.54 -7.68
CA PHE A 215 -0.42 -10.26 -6.45
C PHE A 215 1.06 -10.64 -6.36
N PHE A 216 1.66 -11.08 -7.47
CA PHE A 216 3.07 -11.48 -7.51
C PHE A 216 3.93 -10.44 -8.26
N LYS A 217 5.17 -10.29 -7.82
CA LYS A 217 6.20 -9.56 -8.56
C LYS A 217 6.52 -10.25 -9.88
N ASN A 218 6.86 -9.48 -10.90
CA ASN A 218 7.39 -10.05 -12.13
C ASN A 218 8.79 -10.62 -11.87
N PRO A 219 9.04 -11.93 -12.13
CA PRO A 219 10.34 -12.55 -11.87
C PRO A 219 11.48 -11.95 -12.69
N SER A 220 11.21 -11.53 -13.94
CA SER A 220 12.15 -10.84 -14.81
C SER A 220 11.41 -9.98 -15.85
N LYS A 221 12.17 -9.22 -16.66
CA LYS A 221 11.58 -8.42 -17.76
C LYS A 221 10.86 -9.29 -18.81
N ASP A 222 11.38 -10.51 -19.01
CA ASP A 222 10.88 -11.45 -20.04
C ASP A 222 9.82 -12.41 -19.47
N ASN A 223 9.72 -12.52 -18.15
CA ASN A 223 8.79 -13.42 -17.46
C ASN A 223 7.88 -12.62 -16.53
N SER A 224 6.75 -12.16 -17.08
CA SER A 224 5.72 -11.54 -16.25
C SER A 224 4.93 -12.59 -15.47
N ALA A 225 4.60 -12.29 -14.22
CA ALA A 225 3.85 -13.22 -13.36
C ALA A 225 2.50 -13.60 -13.96
N TRP A 226 1.77 -12.64 -14.56
CA TRP A 226 0.48 -12.92 -15.19
C TRP A 226 0.57 -13.97 -16.32
N ASN A 227 1.63 -13.91 -17.14
CA ASN A 227 1.84 -14.84 -18.26
C ASN A 227 2.20 -16.24 -17.75
N LEU A 228 3.00 -16.33 -16.70
CA LEU A 228 3.35 -17.61 -16.06
C LEU A 228 2.11 -18.30 -15.46
N ILE A 229 1.27 -17.53 -14.75
CA ILE A 229 0.02 -18.03 -14.15
C ILE A 229 -0.96 -18.50 -15.24
N GLU A 230 -1.08 -17.77 -16.35
CA GLU A 230 -1.89 -18.15 -17.48
C GLU A 230 -1.40 -19.44 -18.15
N LYS A 231 -0.09 -19.59 -18.34
CA LYS A 231 0.52 -20.79 -18.93
C LYS A 231 0.32 -22.06 -18.11
N VAL A 232 0.19 -21.96 -16.80
CA VAL A 232 -0.11 -23.11 -15.91
C VAL A 232 -1.63 -23.32 -15.71
N TRP A 233 -2.46 -22.69 -16.56
CA TRP A 233 -3.92 -22.84 -16.60
C TRP A 233 -4.61 -22.41 -15.32
N LEU A 234 -4.10 -21.37 -14.64
CA LEU A 234 -4.72 -20.81 -13.46
C LEU A 234 -5.52 -19.51 -13.70
N LYS A 235 -5.44 -18.95 -14.90
CA LYS A 235 -6.33 -17.86 -15.29
C LYS A 235 -7.78 -18.34 -15.18
N TRP A 236 -8.62 -17.57 -14.47
CA TRP A 236 -9.99 -17.95 -14.11
C TRP A 236 -10.12 -19.17 -13.17
N TYR A 237 -9.02 -19.77 -12.72
CA TYR A 237 -9.11 -20.89 -11.82
C TYR A 237 -9.63 -20.43 -10.45
N LYS A 238 -10.60 -21.17 -9.90
CA LYS A 238 -11.32 -20.84 -8.67
C LYS A 238 -11.12 -21.95 -7.63
N ILE A 239 -10.83 -21.53 -6.39
CA ILE A 239 -10.90 -22.37 -5.19
C ILE A 239 -11.96 -21.74 -4.31
N TRP A 240 -13.07 -22.41 -4.10
CA TRP A 240 -14.23 -21.89 -3.38
C TRP A 240 -14.66 -20.51 -3.93
N TRP A 241 -14.33 -19.43 -3.22
CA TRP A 241 -14.72 -18.07 -3.54
C TRP A 241 -13.53 -17.17 -3.91
N ALA A 242 -12.32 -17.72 -3.87
CA ALA A 242 -11.11 -17.08 -4.37
C ALA A 242 -10.80 -17.50 -5.81
N TYR A 243 -10.34 -16.58 -6.66
CA TYR A 243 -10.02 -16.89 -8.06
C TYR A 243 -8.96 -15.93 -8.63
N PHE A 244 -8.27 -16.38 -9.67
CA PHE A 244 -7.49 -15.49 -10.53
C PHE A 244 -8.36 -14.90 -11.64
N SER A 245 -8.27 -13.56 -11.81
CA SER A 245 -9.11 -12.85 -12.77
C SER A 245 -8.90 -13.33 -14.20
N GLU A 246 -10.00 -13.34 -14.97
CA GLU A 246 -9.96 -13.60 -16.42
C GLU A 246 -9.32 -12.47 -17.23
N LEU A 247 -9.43 -11.21 -16.76
CA LEU A 247 -8.85 -10.07 -17.45
C LEU A 247 -7.34 -10.01 -17.24
N HIS A 248 -6.85 -10.39 -16.05
CA HIS A 248 -5.43 -10.34 -15.71
C HIS A 248 -5.08 -11.42 -14.70
N ALA A 249 -4.39 -12.46 -15.14
CA ALA A 249 -4.14 -13.66 -14.33
C ALA A 249 -3.31 -13.45 -13.06
N ASN A 250 -2.61 -12.31 -12.89
CA ASN A 250 -1.89 -11.95 -11.66
C ASN A 250 -2.76 -11.18 -10.65
N PHE A 251 -4.07 -11.02 -10.92
CA PHE A 251 -5.01 -10.41 -9.97
C PHE A 251 -5.76 -11.51 -9.24
N LEU A 252 -5.40 -11.68 -7.97
CA LEU A 252 -6.14 -12.54 -7.04
C LEU A 252 -7.39 -11.81 -6.57
N MET A 253 -8.53 -12.46 -6.65
CA MET A 253 -9.84 -11.89 -6.41
C MET A 253 -10.57 -12.65 -5.29
N ASN A 254 -11.31 -11.91 -4.46
CA ASN A 254 -12.32 -12.45 -3.56
C ASN A 254 -13.71 -12.06 -4.08
N ASP A 255 -14.62 -13.01 -4.25
CA ASP A 255 -15.99 -12.75 -4.70
C ASP A 255 -16.95 -12.42 -3.54
N TRP A 256 -16.45 -11.80 -2.47
CA TRP A 256 -17.11 -11.35 -1.25
C TRP A 256 -17.24 -12.39 -0.12
N THR A 257 -17.03 -13.67 -0.37
CA THR A 257 -17.28 -14.74 0.61
C THR A 257 -16.07 -15.61 0.89
N ALA A 258 -14.93 -15.39 0.19
CA ALA A 258 -13.69 -16.10 0.47
C ALA A 258 -13.15 -15.73 1.86
N ASN A 259 -12.66 -16.73 2.57
CA ASN A 259 -11.83 -16.52 3.73
C ASN A 259 -10.34 -16.47 3.31
N PHE A 260 -9.46 -16.17 4.25
CA PHE A 260 -8.04 -16.05 3.93
C PHE A 260 -7.40 -17.40 3.53
N ASN A 261 -7.92 -18.54 3.99
CA ASN A 261 -7.39 -19.86 3.62
C ASN A 261 -7.63 -20.16 2.14
N ASP A 262 -8.79 -19.77 1.59
CA ASP A 262 -9.12 -19.95 0.17
C ASP A 262 -8.09 -19.19 -0.70
N LEU A 263 -7.75 -17.97 -0.28
CA LEU A 263 -6.75 -17.15 -0.97
C LEU A 263 -5.34 -17.75 -0.85
N LEU A 264 -4.95 -18.20 0.35
CA LEU A 264 -3.63 -18.83 0.58
C LEU A 264 -3.45 -20.12 -0.20
N GLU A 265 -4.50 -20.94 -0.30
CA GLU A 265 -4.48 -22.18 -1.08
C GLU A 265 -4.23 -21.89 -2.56
N LEU A 266 -4.92 -20.88 -3.11
CA LEU A 266 -4.75 -20.47 -4.50
C LEU A 266 -3.36 -19.87 -4.78
N ILE A 267 -2.82 -19.07 -3.84
CA ILE A 267 -1.45 -18.54 -3.91
C ILE A 267 -0.43 -19.69 -3.96
N LYS A 268 -0.55 -20.65 -3.04
CA LYS A 268 0.33 -21.80 -2.95
C LYS A 268 0.27 -22.65 -4.23
N LEU A 269 -0.93 -22.91 -4.74
CA LEU A 269 -1.13 -23.65 -5.98
C LEU A 269 -0.41 -22.96 -7.17
N ALA A 270 -0.50 -21.62 -7.27
CA ALA A 270 0.18 -20.87 -8.32
C ALA A 270 1.71 -20.99 -8.20
N GLN A 271 2.25 -20.83 -6.99
CA GLN A 271 3.68 -20.98 -6.72
C GLN A 271 4.20 -22.38 -7.07
N GLU A 272 3.49 -23.43 -6.66
CA GLU A 272 3.86 -24.83 -6.93
C GLU A 272 3.82 -25.16 -8.42
N LYS A 273 2.75 -24.77 -9.13
CA LYS A 273 2.61 -25.06 -10.56
C LYS A 273 3.67 -24.33 -11.40
N VAL A 274 3.87 -23.03 -11.13
CA VAL A 274 4.89 -22.24 -11.85
C VAL A 274 6.29 -22.74 -11.55
N LYS A 275 6.58 -23.09 -10.30
CA LYS A 275 7.87 -23.68 -9.92
C LYS A 275 8.11 -25.00 -10.63
N LYS A 276 7.11 -25.88 -10.69
CA LYS A 276 7.21 -27.18 -11.35
C LYS A 276 7.44 -27.07 -12.85
N GLU A 277 6.72 -26.16 -13.53
CA GLU A 277 6.74 -26.06 -15.00
C GLU A 277 7.93 -25.25 -15.53
N PHE A 278 8.29 -24.16 -14.83
CA PHE A 278 9.30 -23.20 -15.31
C PHE A 278 10.54 -23.11 -14.44
N ASN A 279 10.58 -23.78 -13.28
CA ASN A 279 11.62 -23.62 -12.25
C ASN A 279 11.78 -22.17 -11.75
N ILE A 280 10.69 -21.38 -11.75
CA ILE A 280 10.62 -19.97 -11.32
C ILE A 280 9.84 -19.89 -10.03
N ASP A 281 10.34 -19.12 -9.05
CA ASP A 281 9.64 -18.82 -7.80
C ASP A 281 8.80 -17.55 -7.96
N LEU A 282 7.49 -17.66 -7.74
CA LEU A 282 6.60 -16.51 -7.65
C LEU A 282 6.67 -15.88 -6.26
N VAL A 283 7.15 -14.65 -6.18
CA VAL A 283 7.28 -13.88 -4.94
C VAL A 283 6.09 -12.93 -4.80
N PRO A 284 5.31 -13.00 -3.70
CA PRO A 284 4.22 -12.05 -3.47
C PRO A 284 4.71 -10.61 -3.43
N GLU A 285 3.97 -9.71 -4.07
CA GLU A 285 4.09 -8.25 -3.93
C GLU A 285 3.18 -7.77 -2.80
N VAL A 286 2.02 -8.41 -2.66
CA VAL A 286 1.08 -8.18 -1.57
C VAL A 286 1.70 -8.67 -0.25
N ARG A 287 1.61 -7.85 0.78
CA ARG A 287 2.09 -8.20 2.12
C ARG A 287 1.09 -9.13 2.81
N ILE A 288 1.49 -10.37 3.04
CA ILE A 288 0.70 -11.35 3.79
C ILE A 288 1.04 -11.18 5.28
N ILE A 289 0.06 -10.75 6.07
CA ILE A 289 0.20 -10.60 7.52
C ILE A 289 -0.27 -11.89 8.18
N LYS A 290 0.56 -12.44 9.05
CA LYS A 290 0.28 -13.63 9.86
C LYS A 290 0.39 -13.26 11.34
N ASN A 291 -0.30 -14.00 12.20
CA ASN A 291 -0.06 -13.97 13.65
C ASN A 291 1.29 -14.59 13.97
#